data_cf0c2b4a45de29c59eb6154bf8b918e0
#
_entry.id   cf0c2b4a45de29c59eb6154bf8b918e0
#
_cell.length_a   1.000
_cell.length_b   1.000
_cell.length_c   1.000
_cell.angle_alpha   90.00
_cell.angle_beta   90.00
_cell.angle_gamma   90.00
#
_symmetry.space_group_name_H-M   'P 1'
#
loop_
_entity.id
_entity.type
_entity.pdbx_description
1 polymer ?
#
loop_
_entity_poly.entity_id
_entity_poly.type
_entity_poly.pdbx_seq_one_letter_code
_entity_poly.pdbx_strand_id
1 'polypeptide(L)'
;MHKFLYILIILTSISVSSEETISRWMADYFKRIHDHIGDENYDKAQYELEMGNNNYFRGGRTYEAALLYQLYGQFYAVQSQYTNAIPWFEKALATDKMPRIGAQEVRFQLAQTYFMVGKYENVIPLLEDFINIGERYKYPVSARVNLLMSYSNGRLEQYEPAYFHIKQANNKSDKPQTDWIEYAFSLAMKLEKLDDAEVLGTR
;
A
#
# COMPACT_ATOMS: atom_id res chain seq x y z
N MET A 1 19.02 3.24 -11.15
CA MET A 1 17.80 3.88 -10.61
C MET A 1 16.79 2.88 -10.02
N HIS A 2 17.22 1.74 -9.44
CA HIS A 2 16.31 0.67 -8.95
C HIS A 2 16.39 0.45 -7.43
N LYS A 3 16.98 1.39 -6.68
CA LYS A 3 17.22 1.22 -5.22
C LYS A 3 16.22 1.94 -4.30
N PHE A 4 15.19 2.62 -4.83
CA PHE A 4 14.41 3.59 -4.04
C PHE A 4 12.99 3.17 -3.67
N LEU A 5 12.52 2.02 -4.09
CA LEU A 5 11.28 1.50 -3.56
C LEU A 5 11.56 0.16 -2.85
N TYR A 6 12.33 0.17 -1.77
CA TYR A 6 12.07 -0.81 -0.73
C TYR A 6 10.65 -0.53 -0.26
N ILE A 7 9.72 -1.22 -0.90
CA ILE A 7 8.40 -1.40 -0.32
C ILE A 7 8.68 -2.12 0.99
N LEU A 8 8.83 -1.32 2.04
CA LEU A 8 8.61 -1.78 3.37
C LEU A 8 7.11 -2.14 3.35
N ILE A 9 6.79 -3.36 2.91
CA ILE A 9 5.52 -3.97 3.28
C ILE A 9 5.64 -4.02 4.79
N ILE A 10 5.19 -2.92 5.41
CA ILE A 10 5.09 -2.87 6.85
C ILE A 10 4.08 -3.96 7.14
N LEU A 11 4.57 -5.06 7.67
CA LEU A 11 3.77 -6.04 8.36
C LEU A 11 3.16 -5.28 9.54
N THR A 12 2.12 -4.49 9.25
CA THR A 12 1.40 -3.76 10.28
C THR A 12 0.74 -4.81 11.14
N SER A 13 1.00 -4.74 12.43
CA SER A 13 0.27 -5.50 13.43
C SER A 13 -1.22 -5.36 13.13
N ILE A 14 -1.92 -6.49 13.05
CA ILE A 14 -3.37 -6.52 12.82
C ILE A 14 -4.02 -5.70 13.94
N SER A 15 -4.34 -4.43 13.64
CA SER A 15 -5.04 -3.57 14.58
C SER A 15 -6.50 -4.00 14.57
N VAL A 16 -6.86 -4.84 15.54
CA VAL A 16 -8.24 -5.22 15.78
C VAL A 16 -8.98 -3.98 16.27
N SER A 17 -9.81 -3.40 15.41
CA SER A 17 -10.74 -2.36 15.83
C SER A 17 -11.88 -2.99 16.64
N SER A 18 -12.46 -2.24 17.58
CA SER A 18 -13.44 -2.72 18.56
C SER A 18 -14.80 -3.17 17.99
N GLU A 19 -14.99 -3.19 16.68
CA GLU A 19 -16.28 -3.51 16.06
C GLU A 19 -16.39 -4.94 15.48
N GLU A 20 -15.26 -5.60 15.18
CA GLU A 20 -15.27 -7.03 14.78
C GLU A 20 -14.14 -7.76 15.50
N THR A 21 -14.49 -8.56 16.49
CA THR A 21 -13.54 -9.39 17.26
C THR A 21 -13.40 -10.75 16.61
N ILE A 22 -12.19 -11.09 16.17
CA ILE A 22 -11.84 -12.47 15.81
C ILE A 22 -11.61 -13.29 17.08
N SER A 23 -11.89 -14.60 17.04
CA SER A 23 -11.59 -15.47 18.17
C SER A 23 -10.09 -15.53 18.46
N ARG A 24 -9.72 -15.80 19.72
CA ARG A 24 -8.30 -15.85 20.13
C ARG A 24 -7.48 -16.85 19.31
N TRP A 25 -8.02 -18.05 19.05
CA TRP A 25 -7.32 -19.04 18.25
C TRP A 25 -7.09 -18.57 16.81
N MET A 26 -8.02 -17.79 16.26
CA MET A 26 -7.92 -17.19 14.94
C MET A 26 -6.83 -16.11 14.91
N ALA A 27 -6.78 -15.27 15.93
CA ALA A 27 -5.72 -14.27 16.07
C ALA A 27 -4.33 -14.94 16.13
N ASP A 28 -4.20 -16.00 16.93
CA ASP A 28 -2.97 -16.79 17.04
C ASP A 28 -2.62 -17.47 15.71
N TYR A 29 -3.62 -17.93 14.95
CA TYR A 29 -3.43 -18.52 13.63
C TYR A 29 -2.88 -17.50 12.62
N PHE A 30 -3.49 -16.35 12.50
CA PHE A 30 -3.01 -15.29 11.60
C PHE A 30 -1.63 -14.76 12.01
N LYS A 31 -1.40 -14.66 13.32
CA LYS A 31 -0.08 -14.30 13.84
C LYS A 31 1.01 -15.28 13.40
N ARG A 32 0.77 -16.61 13.49
CA ARG A 32 1.75 -17.60 13.02
C ARG A 32 2.06 -17.47 11.54
N ILE A 33 1.04 -17.26 10.70
CA ILE A 33 1.26 -17.03 9.26
C ILE A 33 2.14 -15.78 9.06
N HIS A 34 1.80 -14.70 9.73
CA HIS A 34 2.53 -13.45 9.67
C HIS A 34 4.00 -13.62 10.13
N ASP A 35 4.21 -14.32 11.23
CA ASP A 35 5.55 -14.61 11.75
C ASP A 35 6.34 -15.47 10.74
N HIS A 36 5.74 -16.51 10.14
CA HIS A 36 6.39 -17.32 9.11
C HIS A 36 6.78 -16.50 7.86
N ILE A 37 5.94 -15.53 7.46
CA ILE A 37 6.26 -14.62 6.37
C ILE A 37 7.44 -13.72 6.75
N GLY A 38 7.42 -13.16 7.96
CA GLY A 38 8.47 -12.28 8.48
C GLY A 38 9.82 -12.97 8.65
N ASP A 39 9.80 -14.25 9.05
CA ASP A 39 10.97 -15.10 9.21
C ASP A 39 11.44 -15.76 7.90
N GLU A 40 10.83 -15.41 6.76
CA GLU A 40 11.09 -15.99 5.43
C GLU A 40 10.86 -17.51 5.36
N ASN A 41 10.10 -18.09 6.28
CA ASN A 41 9.69 -19.49 6.29
C ASN A 41 8.54 -19.74 5.32
N TYR A 42 8.75 -19.50 4.03
CA TYR A 42 7.70 -19.46 3.02
C TYR A 42 6.96 -20.78 2.84
N ASP A 43 7.62 -21.93 2.99
CA ASP A 43 6.97 -23.25 2.91
C ASP A 43 5.91 -23.42 4.02
N LYS A 44 6.24 -23.00 5.24
CA LYS A 44 5.29 -23.06 6.36
C LYS A 44 4.18 -22.03 6.21
N ALA A 45 4.51 -20.82 5.79
CA ALA A 45 3.52 -19.79 5.52
C ALA A 45 2.51 -20.26 4.45
N GLN A 46 3.00 -20.82 3.36
CA GLN A 46 2.16 -21.37 2.30
C GLN A 46 1.25 -22.49 2.80
N TYR A 47 1.79 -23.44 3.53
CA TYR A 47 1.01 -24.54 4.10
C TYR A 47 -0.13 -24.05 4.99
N GLU A 48 0.15 -23.13 5.92
CA GLU A 48 -0.87 -22.53 6.79
C GLU A 48 -1.91 -21.73 5.98
N LEU A 49 -1.48 -20.94 5.01
CA LEU A 49 -2.38 -20.20 4.12
C LEU A 49 -3.35 -21.14 3.38
N GLU A 50 -2.83 -22.22 2.80
CA GLU A 50 -3.63 -23.22 2.07
C GLU A 50 -4.62 -23.95 3.01
N MET A 51 -4.17 -24.32 4.21
CA MET A 51 -5.02 -24.93 5.22
C MET A 51 -6.16 -23.99 5.62
N GLY A 52 -5.89 -22.70 5.81
CA GLY A 52 -6.91 -21.69 6.11
C GLY A 52 -7.93 -21.57 4.98
N ASN A 53 -7.46 -21.42 3.76
CA ASN A 53 -8.32 -21.26 2.59
C ASN A 53 -9.23 -22.49 2.33
N ASN A 54 -8.68 -23.68 2.51
CA ASN A 54 -9.40 -24.91 2.18
C ASN A 54 -10.37 -25.38 3.29
N ASN A 55 -9.99 -25.18 4.55
CA ASN A 55 -10.71 -25.78 5.67
C ASN A 55 -11.56 -24.80 6.47
N TYR A 56 -11.15 -23.53 6.54
CA TYR A 56 -11.79 -22.56 7.44
C TYR A 56 -12.55 -21.45 6.69
N PHE A 57 -12.05 -21.02 5.51
CA PHE A 57 -12.54 -19.78 4.87
C PHE A 57 -13.03 -19.97 3.44
N ARG A 58 -13.26 -21.21 3.00
CA ARG A 58 -13.61 -21.57 1.63
C ARG A 58 -14.81 -20.77 1.11
N GLY A 59 -14.52 -19.77 0.26
CA GLY A 59 -15.53 -18.94 -0.38
C GLY A 59 -16.26 -17.97 0.54
N GLY A 60 -15.79 -17.78 1.80
CA GLY A 60 -16.42 -16.90 2.78
C GLY A 60 -16.22 -15.42 2.47
N ARG A 61 -17.30 -14.64 2.61
CA ARG A 61 -17.25 -13.18 2.69
C ARG A 61 -17.32 -12.76 4.15
N THR A 62 -16.31 -13.12 4.93
CA THR A 62 -16.19 -12.78 6.34
C THR A 62 -14.97 -11.92 6.56
N TYR A 63 -14.86 -11.29 7.72
CA TYR A 63 -13.69 -10.51 8.10
C TYR A 63 -12.43 -11.39 8.16
N GLU A 64 -12.55 -12.59 8.69
CA GLU A 64 -11.44 -13.56 8.75
C GLU A 64 -10.95 -13.98 7.36
N ALA A 65 -11.88 -14.17 6.42
CA ALA A 65 -11.52 -14.45 5.03
C ALA A 65 -10.78 -13.27 4.40
N ALA A 66 -11.19 -12.03 4.70
CA ALA A 66 -10.51 -10.84 4.23
C ALA A 66 -9.07 -10.75 4.77
N LEU A 67 -8.86 -11.06 6.06
CA LEU A 67 -7.52 -11.11 6.66
C LEU A 67 -6.65 -12.20 6.04
N LEU A 68 -7.21 -13.39 5.79
CA LEU A 68 -6.47 -14.46 5.12
C LEU A 68 -6.05 -14.05 3.71
N TYR A 69 -6.95 -13.42 2.94
CA TYR A 69 -6.63 -12.94 1.59
C TYR A 69 -5.58 -11.83 1.62
N GLN A 70 -5.60 -10.95 2.61
CA GLN A 70 -4.54 -9.97 2.82
C GLN A 70 -3.19 -10.65 3.06
N LEU A 71 -3.14 -11.67 3.93
CA LEU A 71 -1.91 -12.43 4.20
C LEU A 71 -1.39 -13.15 2.96
N TYR A 72 -2.26 -13.72 2.11
CA TYR A 72 -1.85 -14.26 0.81
C TYR A 72 -1.23 -13.19 -0.09
N GLY A 73 -1.84 -12.02 -0.17
CA GLY A 73 -1.28 -10.89 -0.93
C GLY A 73 0.11 -10.50 -0.42
N GLN A 74 0.29 -10.40 0.89
CA GLN A 74 1.57 -10.09 1.53
C GLN A 74 2.60 -11.20 1.27
N PHE A 75 2.21 -12.47 1.41
CA PHE A 75 3.06 -13.63 1.16
C PHE A 75 3.68 -13.61 -0.25
N TYR A 76 2.89 -13.32 -1.26
CA TYR A 76 3.40 -13.21 -2.63
C TYR A 76 4.21 -11.92 -2.84
N ALA A 77 3.77 -10.80 -2.25
CA ALA A 77 4.42 -9.51 -2.45
C ALA A 77 5.82 -9.45 -1.83
N VAL A 78 6.06 -10.04 -0.64
CA VAL A 78 7.39 -10.08 -0.02
C VAL A 78 8.39 -10.91 -0.84
N GLN A 79 7.89 -11.90 -1.59
CA GLN A 79 8.69 -12.70 -2.52
C GLN A 79 8.84 -12.04 -3.90
N SER A 80 8.46 -10.76 -4.05
CA SER A 80 8.45 -10.03 -5.31
C SER A 80 7.55 -10.64 -6.40
N GLN A 81 6.63 -11.53 -6.02
CA GLN A 81 5.65 -12.16 -6.91
C GLN A 81 4.39 -11.28 -7.05
N TYR A 82 4.60 -10.02 -7.43
CA TYR A 82 3.56 -8.98 -7.41
C TYR A 82 2.32 -9.32 -8.23
N THR A 83 2.49 -9.97 -9.40
CA THR A 83 1.37 -10.40 -10.24
C THR A 83 0.48 -11.41 -9.51
N ASN A 84 1.07 -12.29 -8.69
CA ASN A 84 0.34 -13.27 -7.90
C ASN A 84 -0.31 -12.64 -6.66
N ALA A 85 0.24 -11.55 -6.14
CA ALA A 85 -0.29 -10.84 -4.97
C ALA A 85 -1.57 -10.06 -5.27
N ILE A 86 -1.67 -9.44 -6.46
CA ILE A 86 -2.79 -8.58 -6.87
C ILE A 86 -4.17 -9.24 -6.61
N PRO A 87 -4.47 -10.43 -7.16
CA PRO A 87 -5.81 -11.01 -7.02
C PRO A 87 -6.20 -11.31 -5.56
N TRP A 88 -5.23 -11.47 -4.68
CA TRP A 88 -5.50 -11.71 -3.26
C TRP A 88 -5.86 -10.42 -2.52
N PHE A 89 -5.16 -9.32 -2.77
CA PHE A 89 -5.55 -8.03 -2.23
C PHE A 89 -6.90 -7.57 -2.77
N GLU A 90 -7.18 -7.80 -4.06
CA GLU A 90 -8.50 -7.54 -4.64
C GLU A 90 -9.60 -8.36 -3.96
N LYS A 91 -9.37 -9.66 -3.73
CA LYS A 91 -10.31 -10.52 -2.99
C LYS A 91 -10.55 -10.02 -1.57
N ALA A 92 -9.49 -9.58 -0.87
CA ALA A 92 -9.63 -9.03 0.48
C ALA A 92 -10.57 -7.83 0.51
N LEU A 93 -10.38 -6.87 -0.40
CA LEU A 93 -11.26 -5.71 -0.54
C LEU A 93 -12.68 -6.07 -0.98
N ALA A 94 -12.83 -7.04 -1.89
CA ALA A 94 -14.11 -7.48 -2.42
C ALA A 94 -15.00 -8.19 -1.39
N THR A 95 -14.46 -8.59 -0.24
CA THR A 95 -15.28 -9.12 0.87
C THR A 95 -16.20 -8.06 1.45
N ASP A 96 -15.78 -6.79 1.42
CA ASP A 96 -16.43 -5.64 2.07
C ASP A 96 -16.69 -5.87 3.58
N LYS A 97 -15.80 -6.64 4.22
CA LYS A 97 -15.90 -7.01 5.63
C LYS A 97 -14.76 -6.46 6.49
N MET A 98 -13.76 -5.83 5.88
CA MET A 98 -12.67 -5.24 6.63
C MET A 98 -13.12 -3.96 7.33
N PRO A 99 -12.72 -3.74 8.59
CA PRO A 99 -12.80 -2.42 9.21
C PRO A 99 -12.11 -1.38 8.31
N ARG A 100 -12.64 -0.16 8.33
CA ARG A 100 -12.21 0.89 7.42
C ARG A 100 -10.69 1.10 7.39
N ILE A 101 -10.03 1.07 8.53
CA ILE A 101 -8.58 1.23 8.63
C ILE A 101 -7.87 0.06 7.93
N GLY A 102 -8.27 -1.18 8.19
CA GLY A 102 -7.71 -2.36 7.52
C GLY A 102 -7.91 -2.33 5.99
N ALA A 103 -9.11 -1.93 5.54
CA ALA A 103 -9.36 -1.76 4.11
C ALA A 103 -8.46 -0.69 3.47
N GLN A 104 -8.12 0.39 4.20
CA GLN A 104 -7.17 1.40 3.72
C GLN A 104 -5.76 0.84 3.59
N GLU A 105 -5.31 0.03 4.53
CA GLU A 105 -4.01 -0.64 4.45
C GLU A 105 -3.93 -1.55 3.22
N VAL A 106 -4.96 -2.36 2.99
CA VAL A 106 -5.00 -3.25 1.81
C VAL A 106 -5.06 -2.46 0.50
N ARG A 107 -5.80 -1.33 0.44
CA ARG A 107 -5.79 -0.45 -0.73
C ARG A 107 -4.39 0.08 -1.03
N PHE A 108 -3.68 0.51 0.00
CA PHE A 108 -2.32 1.00 -0.17
C PHE A 108 -1.36 -0.12 -0.62
N GLN A 109 -1.45 -1.32 -0.03
CA GLN A 109 -0.65 -2.49 -0.44
C GLN A 109 -0.96 -2.89 -1.90
N LEU A 110 -2.22 -2.88 -2.30
CA LEU A 110 -2.63 -3.16 -3.68
C LEU A 110 -2.10 -2.10 -4.65
N ALA A 111 -2.21 -0.82 -4.29
CA ALA A 111 -1.67 0.27 -5.10
C ALA A 111 -0.14 0.15 -5.29
N GLN A 112 0.60 -0.16 -4.21
CA GLN A 112 2.03 -0.43 -4.30
C GLN A 112 2.32 -1.63 -5.23
N THR A 113 1.53 -2.68 -5.12
CA THR A 113 1.71 -3.90 -5.93
C THR A 113 1.45 -3.62 -7.40
N TYR A 114 0.40 -2.84 -7.73
CA TYR A 114 0.17 -2.38 -9.11
C TYR A 114 1.32 -1.51 -9.64
N PHE A 115 1.85 -0.62 -8.81
CA PHE A 115 3.01 0.19 -9.19
C PHE A 115 4.22 -0.68 -9.54
N MET A 116 4.49 -1.75 -8.76
CA MET A 116 5.63 -2.65 -9.00
C MET A 116 5.52 -3.44 -10.31
N VAL A 117 4.32 -3.70 -10.79
CA VAL A 117 4.09 -4.36 -12.10
C VAL A 117 3.86 -3.36 -13.23
N GLY A 118 4.02 -2.06 -12.97
CA GLY A 118 3.91 -1.02 -13.99
C GLY A 118 2.47 -0.65 -14.40
N LYS A 119 1.47 -1.10 -13.66
CA LYS A 119 0.04 -0.77 -13.90
C LYS A 119 -0.36 0.53 -13.21
N TYR A 120 0.24 1.64 -13.65
CA TYR A 120 0.10 2.93 -12.97
C TYR A 120 -1.32 3.48 -13.01
N GLU A 121 -2.10 3.19 -14.06
CA GLU A 121 -3.51 3.57 -14.17
C GLU A 121 -4.38 2.97 -13.07
N ASN A 122 -4.00 1.78 -12.57
CA ASN A 122 -4.72 1.12 -11.46
C ASN A 122 -4.34 1.70 -10.09
N VAL A 123 -3.18 2.35 -9.99
CA VAL A 123 -2.70 2.97 -8.72
C VAL A 123 -3.54 4.18 -8.38
N ILE A 124 -3.82 5.04 -9.38
CA ILE A 124 -4.43 6.35 -9.17
C ILE A 124 -5.79 6.25 -8.45
N PRO A 125 -6.79 5.49 -8.95
CA PRO A 125 -8.11 5.43 -8.31
C PRO A 125 -8.06 4.84 -6.89
N LEU A 126 -7.18 3.88 -6.64
CA LEU A 126 -7.02 3.29 -5.29
C LEU A 126 -6.52 4.32 -4.28
N LEU A 127 -5.56 5.17 -4.67
CA LEU A 127 -5.01 6.18 -3.79
C LEU A 127 -5.90 7.42 -3.69
N GLU A 128 -6.68 7.76 -4.72
CA GLU A 128 -7.74 8.76 -4.63
C GLU A 128 -8.79 8.34 -3.60
N ASP A 129 -9.27 7.11 -3.65
CA ASP A 129 -10.18 6.55 -2.64
C ASP A 129 -9.56 6.59 -1.26
N PHE A 130 -8.27 6.23 -1.14
CA PHE A 130 -7.54 6.30 0.12
C PHE A 130 -7.53 7.72 0.69
N ILE A 131 -7.23 8.73 -0.13
CA ILE A 131 -7.16 10.13 0.27
C ILE A 131 -8.56 10.63 0.67
N ASN A 132 -9.58 10.39 -0.18
CA ASN A 132 -10.95 10.83 0.05
C ASN A 132 -11.53 10.24 1.35
N ILE A 133 -11.27 8.96 1.62
CA ILE A 133 -11.68 8.31 2.88
C ILE A 133 -10.89 8.90 4.06
N GLY A 134 -9.59 9.14 3.88
CA GLY A 134 -8.75 9.79 4.89
C GLY A 134 -9.30 11.16 5.29
N GLU A 135 -9.63 12.00 4.34
CA GLU A 135 -10.20 13.33 4.58
C GLU A 135 -11.57 13.27 5.27
N ARG A 136 -12.48 12.43 4.74
CA ARG A 136 -13.84 12.27 5.29
C ARG A 136 -13.84 11.82 6.76
N TYR A 137 -12.94 10.93 7.13
CA TYR A 137 -12.89 10.32 8.46
C TYR A 137 -11.73 10.82 9.31
N LYS A 138 -11.02 11.84 8.85
CA LYS A 138 -9.87 12.47 9.54
C LYS A 138 -8.73 11.49 9.86
N TYR A 139 -8.51 10.52 8.97
CA TYR A 139 -7.32 9.67 9.05
C TYR A 139 -6.12 10.36 8.39
N PRO A 140 -4.95 10.30 9.00
CA PRO A 140 -3.77 10.94 8.43
C PRO A 140 -3.37 10.28 7.11
N VAL A 141 -3.31 11.06 6.05
CA VAL A 141 -2.75 10.64 4.76
C VAL A 141 -1.23 10.87 4.81
N SER A 142 -0.47 9.79 4.85
CA SER A 142 0.99 9.86 4.98
C SER A 142 1.67 10.44 3.72
N ALA A 143 2.90 10.94 3.89
CA ALA A 143 3.72 11.40 2.78
C ALA A 143 3.92 10.30 1.70
N ARG A 144 3.98 9.02 2.10
CA ARG A 144 4.16 7.88 1.18
C ARG A 144 3.02 7.71 0.18
N VAL A 145 1.78 8.00 0.58
CA VAL A 145 0.61 7.96 -0.33
C VAL A 145 0.78 8.99 -1.42
N ASN A 146 1.13 10.22 -1.05
CA ASN A 146 1.37 11.30 -2.01
C ASN A 146 2.59 11.00 -2.90
N LEU A 147 3.64 10.40 -2.34
CA LEU A 147 4.82 10.00 -3.10
C LEU A 147 4.46 8.96 -4.19
N LEU A 148 3.69 7.93 -3.82
CA LEU A 148 3.27 6.89 -4.77
C LEU A 148 2.35 7.46 -5.85
N MET A 149 1.43 8.39 -5.48
CA MET A 149 0.61 9.14 -6.43
C MET A 149 1.48 9.95 -7.41
N SER A 150 2.48 10.67 -6.88
CA SER A 150 3.37 11.47 -7.70
C SER A 150 4.14 10.65 -8.72
N TYR A 151 4.76 9.56 -8.27
CA TYR A 151 5.50 8.68 -9.17
C TYR A 151 4.60 8.01 -10.21
N SER A 152 3.39 7.58 -9.82
CA SER A 152 2.44 6.97 -10.76
C SER A 152 2.01 7.95 -11.85
N ASN A 153 1.64 9.17 -11.45
CA ASN A 153 1.30 10.23 -12.41
C ASN A 153 2.49 10.58 -13.32
N GLY A 154 3.70 10.66 -12.75
CA GLY A 154 4.91 10.93 -13.54
C GLY A 154 5.21 9.84 -14.56
N ARG A 155 4.93 8.56 -14.25
CA ARG A 155 5.05 7.44 -15.20
C ARG A 155 4.00 7.48 -16.31
N LEU A 156 2.84 8.10 -16.02
CA LEU A 156 1.78 8.34 -17.00
C LEU A 156 1.95 9.68 -17.74
N GLU A 157 3.09 10.36 -17.55
CA GLU A 157 3.38 11.68 -18.12
C GLU A 157 2.40 12.79 -17.70
N GLN A 158 1.65 12.56 -16.64
CA GLN A 158 0.73 13.53 -16.03
C GLN A 158 1.52 14.42 -15.05
N TYR A 159 2.31 15.35 -15.58
CA TYR A 159 3.32 16.08 -14.79
C TYR A 159 2.72 17.06 -13.79
N GLU A 160 1.59 17.72 -14.10
CA GLU A 160 0.92 18.61 -13.14
C GLU A 160 0.41 17.87 -11.89
N PRO A 161 -0.37 16.77 -12.00
CA PRO A 161 -0.71 15.94 -10.84
C PRO A 161 0.51 15.37 -10.12
N ALA A 162 1.54 14.93 -10.85
CA ALA A 162 2.77 14.43 -10.26
C ALA A 162 3.43 15.51 -9.38
N TYR A 163 3.55 16.73 -9.89
CA TYR A 163 4.11 17.86 -9.17
C TYR A 163 3.29 18.24 -7.94
N PHE A 164 1.97 18.28 -8.06
CA PHE A 164 1.08 18.53 -6.93
C PHE A 164 1.34 17.53 -5.79
N HIS A 165 1.36 16.25 -6.11
CA HIS A 165 1.52 15.21 -5.09
C HIS A 165 2.94 15.16 -4.50
N ILE A 166 4.01 15.43 -5.24
CA ILE A 166 5.35 15.49 -4.64
C ILE A 166 5.49 16.67 -3.69
N LYS A 167 4.89 17.80 -3.99
CA LYS A 167 4.84 18.95 -3.04
C LYS A 167 4.09 18.55 -1.77
N GLN A 168 2.97 17.84 -1.87
CA GLN A 168 2.24 17.33 -0.70
C GLN A 168 3.07 16.33 0.12
N ALA A 169 3.82 15.46 -0.53
CA ALA A 169 4.71 14.52 0.16
C ALA A 169 5.82 15.25 0.93
N ASN A 170 6.47 16.22 0.30
CA ASN A 170 7.52 17.04 0.92
C ASN A 170 6.98 17.83 2.12
N ASN A 171 5.79 18.41 1.99
CA ASN A 171 5.17 19.20 3.07
C ASN A 171 4.71 18.38 4.27
N LYS A 172 4.40 17.09 4.07
CA LYS A 172 3.99 16.16 5.12
C LYS A 172 5.15 15.43 5.80
N SER A 173 6.37 15.64 5.34
CA SER A 173 7.58 15.06 5.91
C SER A 173 8.35 16.11 6.69
N ASP A 174 8.68 15.82 7.96
CA ASP A 174 9.54 16.70 8.76
C ASP A 174 10.95 16.81 8.17
N LYS A 175 11.39 15.77 7.46
CA LYS A 175 12.67 15.72 6.74
C LYS A 175 12.45 15.07 5.37
N PRO A 176 12.07 15.87 4.35
CA PRO A 176 11.97 15.36 2.99
C PRO A 176 13.32 14.77 2.54
N GLN A 177 13.27 13.64 1.85
CA GLN A 177 14.49 13.03 1.29
C GLN A 177 14.97 13.86 0.10
N THR A 178 16.29 13.91 -0.08
CA THR A 178 16.91 14.71 -1.17
C THR A 178 16.36 14.32 -2.54
N ASP A 179 16.14 13.03 -2.80
CA ASP A 179 15.58 12.54 -4.05
C ASP A 179 14.13 13.01 -4.31
N TRP A 180 13.34 13.24 -3.24
CA TRP A 180 11.99 13.81 -3.39
C TRP A 180 12.05 15.29 -3.80
N ILE A 181 13.02 16.03 -3.24
CA ILE A 181 13.26 17.44 -3.58
C ILE A 181 13.78 17.54 -5.02
N GLU A 182 14.73 16.69 -5.41
CA GLU A 182 15.27 16.63 -6.78
C GLU A 182 14.18 16.25 -7.79
N TYR A 183 13.30 15.33 -7.44
CA TYR A 183 12.19 14.97 -8.31
C TYR A 183 11.17 16.12 -8.44
N ALA A 184 10.83 16.80 -7.34
CA ALA A 184 9.99 17.99 -7.38
C ALA A 184 10.60 19.10 -8.24
N PHE A 185 11.91 19.34 -8.10
CA PHE A 185 12.66 20.30 -8.93
C PHE A 185 12.58 19.93 -10.43
N SER A 186 12.82 18.67 -10.76
CA SER A 186 12.77 18.19 -12.15
C SER A 186 11.38 18.38 -12.78
N LEU A 187 10.31 18.15 -12.02
CA LEU A 187 8.94 18.38 -12.45
C LEU A 187 8.62 19.88 -12.59
N ALA A 188 9.09 20.72 -11.65
CA ALA A 188 8.92 22.17 -11.72
C ALA A 188 9.59 22.74 -12.99
N MET A 189 10.81 22.31 -13.29
CA MET A 189 11.51 22.69 -14.52
C MET A 189 10.75 22.25 -15.77
N LYS A 190 10.23 21.02 -15.77
CA LYS A 190 9.45 20.49 -16.92
C LYS A 190 8.14 21.23 -17.13
N LEU A 191 7.56 21.78 -16.09
CA LEU A 191 6.30 22.56 -16.10
C LEU A 191 6.55 24.09 -16.23
N GLU A 192 7.79 24.52 -16.43
CA GLU A 192 8.20 25.92 -16.54
C GLU A 192 7.83 26.77 -15.28
N LYS A 193 7.75 26.12 -14.11
CA LYS A 193 7.48 26.76 -12.80
C LYS A 193 8.78 27.24 -12.17
N LEU A 194 9.39 28.28 -12.79
CA LEU A 194 10.76 28.72 -12.46
C LEU A 194 10.91 29.21 -11.02
N ASP A 195 9.93 29.94 -10.48
CA ASP A 195 9.96 30.43 -9.09
C ASP A 195 9.98 29.26 -8.10
N ASP A 196 9.16 28.24 -8.33
CA ASP A 196 9.14 27.03 -7.50
C ASP A 196 10.46 26.25 -7.64
N ALA A 197 11.03 26.17 -8.83
CA ALA A 197 12.31 25.50 -9.07
C ALA A 197 13.46 26.21 -8.36
N GLU A 198 13.51 27.53 -8.34
CA GLU A 198 14.53 28.29 -7.62
C GLU A 198 14.49 27.99 -6.11
N VAL A 199 13.28 27.98 -5.51
CA VAL A 199 13.11 27.66 -4.08
C VAL A 199 13.53 26.23 -3.76
N LEU A 200 13.28 25.26 -4.65
CA LEU A 200 13.67 23.87 -4.45
C LEU A 200 15.18 23.65 -4.62
N GLY A 201 15.81 24.37 -5.56
CA GLY A 201 17.25 24.25 -5.83
C GLY A 201 18.15 24.84 -4.73
N THR A 202 17.58 25.60 -3.79
CA THR A 202 18.30 26.18 -2.65
C THR A 202 18.17 25.38 -1.34
N ARG A 203 17.48 24.26 -1.36
CA ARG A 203 17.25 23.35 -0.21
C ARG A 203 18.19 22.17 -0.26
#